data_805467bdfd4aedad5066fd612f1cfb13
#
_entry.id   805467bdfd4aedad5066fd612f1cfb13
#
_cell.length_a   1.000
_cell.length_b   1.000
_cell.length_c   1.000
_cell.angle_alpha   90.00
_cell.angle_beta   90.00
_cell.angle_gamma   90.00
#
_symmetry.space_group_name_H-M   'P 1'
#
loop_
_entity.id
_entity.type
_entity.pdbx_description
1 polymer ?
#
loop_
_entity_poly.entity_id
_entity_poly.type
_entity_poly.pdbx_seq_one_letter_code
_entity_poly.pdbx_strand_id
1 'polypeptide(L)'
;RNNLQISFGQNPSGSSINLEAEWFEHLRLLYRQSFERLESQGRIEEASFVLAELLQANAEAVNFLSKHGKFRLAAELAEARNLPKENVVRQWFLAGEKMRAVRIAILHNCFEYAVTKLEQENAETGAELREVWAESLAESGNYSAAVDVIWKLEKRRDRAKDWIEKTIEFGGAASARMLARKTILYPEKFNEIKEKFQEIIHDDRFEAIENRNAFARAVLKQTINDELRTLLRPLTRKILSDALKTSQSLALKEFRELVVMAKDGALRTDLPAFPQLALPSGATECFELVIAESDKGASVIYDACSLPDGKIAVALGEAGIKVLSRYGKTIAFFDQPAQKLVVSDFSNKAISLIKRGETVRLARIDFVERRAAFWCDAKLNVYTPNFDGNLWFIGLKDDFYAIDANAKNFEAVWRVPEVGGEVYSAIRTNKQVKFLTLSAKGFETWWYELPTLILRSRNERKWLDNAAESFLHIANISEGGHSVVIMQEQIQESTDWRFYANIFDYEHLCRRFDFPLDTVRFNRPDTFTQYAVVVAYSEQQATDYLFFGSGNQIATFHLVKARNVSTKFNENYLTISDDCGRILIYDFQNRILQQNLRL
;
A
#
# COMPACT_ATOMS: atom_id res chain seq x y z
N ARG A 1 -21.06 30.95 -41.86
CA ARG A 1 -20.41 29.60 -41.78
C ARG A 1 -20.26 29.30 -40.29
N ASN A 2 -21.22 28.51 -39.74
CA ASN A 2 -21.10 28.03 -38.37
C ASN A 2 -20.00 26.95 -38.35
N ASN A 3 -18.92 27.18 -37.60
CA ASN A 3 -17.93 26.15 -37.34
C ASN A 3 -18.59 25.07 -36.48
N LEU A 4 -18.69 23.86 -37.01
CA LEU A 4 -19.10 22.68 -36.29
C LEU A 4 -18.00 22.32 -35.29
N GLN A 5 -18.31 22.39 -33.99
CA GLN A 5 -17.38 22.07 -32.90
C GLN A 5 -17.89 20.88 -32.10
N ILE A 6 -16.97 19.99 -31.69
CA ILE A 6 -17.28 18.87 -30.79
C ILE A 6 -17.62 19.43 -29.40
N SER A 7 -18.71 18.97 -28.82
CA SER A 7 -19.09 19.29 -27.45
C SER A 7 -18.38 18.34 -26.47
N PHE A 8 -17.75 18.89 -25.43
CA PHE A 8 -17.05 18.12 -24.41
C PHE A 8 -17.91 17.86 -23.14
N GLY A 9 -19.24 18.21 -23.21
CA GLY A 9 -20.18 17.89 -22.12
C GLY A 9 -20.67 16.43 -22.15
N GLN A 10 -21.18 15.95 -21.01
CA GLN A 10 -21.96 14.70 -21.00
C GLN A 10 -23.28 14.94 -21.72
N ASN A 11 -23.71 13.99 -22.56
CA ASN A 11 -25.03 14.07 -23.18
C ASN A 11 -26.08 14.05 -22.06
N PRO A 12 -27.02 15.03 -22.01
CA PRO A 12 -28.19 14.89 -21.17
C PRO A 12 -28.94 13.64 -21.64
N SER A 13 -29.39 12.81 -20.70
CA SER A 13 -30.26 11.68 -20.97
C SER A 13 -31.52 12.22 -21.66
N GLY A 14 -31.53 12.15 -22.98
CA GLY A 14 -32.63 12.61 -23.79
C GLY A 14 -33.88 11.75 -23.54
N SER A 15 -35.00 12.38 -23.28
CA SER A 15 -36.31 11.76 -23.31
C SER A 15 -36.47 11.00 -24.62
N SER A 16 -36.67 9.69 -24.54
CA SER A 16 -36.91 8.82 -25.69
C SER A 16 -38.19 9.25 -26.41
N ILE A 17 -38.04 9.95 -27.54
CA ILE A 17 -39.08 10.03 -28.53
C ILE A 17 -39.01 8.68 -29.26
N ASN A 18 -40.07 7.88 -29.15
CA ASN A 18 -40.25 6.64 -29.90
C ASN A 18 -40.48 6.99 -31.38
N LEU A 19 -39.40 7.32 -32.09
CA LEU A 19 -39.38 7.30 -33.55
C LEU A 19 -39.18 5.84 -33.98
N GLU A 20 -39.94 5.39 -34.97
CA GLU A 20 -39.88 4.03 -35.49
C GLU A 20 -38.41 3.65 -35.82
N ALA A 21 -38.00 2.46 -35.49
CA ALA A 21 -36.61 1.99 -35.61
C ALA A 21 -36.03 2.17 -37.04
N GLU A 22 -36.86 2.10 -38.05
CA GLU A 22 -36.49 2.32 -39.46
C GLU A 22 -35.97 3.75 -39.73
N TRP A 23 -36.52 4.79 -39.06
CA TRP A 23 -36.08 6.17 -39.22
C TRP A 23 -34.71 6.40 -38.59
N PHE A 24 -34.45 5.76 -37.47
CA PHE A 24 -33.12 5.84 -36.81
C PHE A 24 -32.05 5.17 -37.68
N GLU A 25 -32.33 4.02 -38.24
CA GLU A 25 -31.39 3.35 -39.15
C GLU A 25 -31.13 4.16 -40.42
N HIS A 26 -32.17 4.78 -40.99
CA HIS A 26 -32.01 5.65 -42.16
C HIS A 26 -31.15 6.89 -41.84
N LEU A 27 -31.36 7.54 -40.70
CA LEU A 27 -30.55 8.67 -40.25
C LEU A 27 -29.08 8.26 -40.01
N ARG A 28 -28.86 7.09 -39.43
CA ARG A 28 -27.51 6.54 -39.25
C ARG A 28 -26.78 6.33 -40.58
N LEU A 29 -27.46 5.82 -41.58
CA LEU A 29 -26.89 5.67 -42.91
C LEU A 29 -26.52 7.02 -43.53
N LEU A 30 -27.39 8.03 -43.44
CA LEU A 30 -27.10 9.39 -43.93
C LEU A 30 -25.92 10.04 -43.23
N TYR A 31 -25.83 9.88 -41.90
CA TYR A 31 -24.67 10.37 -41.13
C TYR A 31 -23.39 9.63 -41.50
N ARG A 32 -23.46 8.31 -41.77
CA ARG A 32 -22.29 7.53 -42.21
C ARG A 32 -21.80 8.01 -43.59
N GLN A 33 -22.70 8.21 -44.54
CA GLN A 33 -22.36 8.79 -45.86
C GLN A 33 -21.76 10.20 -45.72
N SER A 34 -22.30 11.00 -44.81
CA SER A 34 -21.75 12.36 -44.53
C SER A 34 -20.35 12.27 -43.96
N PHE A 35 -20.08 11.33 -43.05
CA PHE A 35 -18.75 11.07 -42.52
C PHE A 35 -17.77 10.70 -43.63
N GLU A 36 -18.09 9.71 -44.46
CA GLU A 36 -17.23 9.26 -45.57
C GLU A 36 -16.92 10.38 -46.57
N ARG A 37 -17.93 11.22 -46.88
CA ARG A 37 -17.71 12.40 -47.72
C ARG A 37 -16.78 13.44 -47.10
N LEU A 38 -16.93 13.73 -45.82
CA LEU A 38 -16.07 14.67 -45.09
C LEU A 38 -14.64 14.13 -44.96
N GLU A 39 -14.49 12.84 -44.70
CA GLU A 39 -13.19 12.15 -44.68
C GLU A 39 -12.48 12.27 -46.04
N SER A 40 -13.19 11.97 -47.16
CA SER A 40 -12.63 12.08 -48.51
C SER A 40 -12.23 13.50 -48.90
N GLN A 41 -12.85 14.51 -48.27
CA GLN A 41 -12.51 15.93 -48.44
C GLN A 41 -11.39 16.40 -47.51
N GLY A 42 -10.84 15.53 -46.63
CA GLY A 42 -9.82 15.89 -45.65
C GLY A 42 -10.34 16.77 -44.53
N ARG A 43 -11.66 16.87 -44.32
CA ARG A 43 -12.31 17.68 -43.26
C ARG A 43 -12.39 16.89 -41.96
N ILE A 44 -11.23 16.59 -41.37
CA ILE A 44 -11.08 15.61 -40.28
C ILE A 44 -11.88 16.00 -39.03
N GLU A 45 -11.87 17.27 -38.63
CA GLU A 45 -12.56 17.73 -37.41
C GLU A 45 -14.07 17.67 -37.55
N GLU A 46 -14.59 17.98 -38.74
CA GLU A 46 -16.02 17.87 -39.03
C GLU A 46 -16.47 16.41 -39.21
N ALA A 47 -15.65 15.56 -39.81
CA ALA A 47 -15.89 14.13 -39.89
C ALA A 47 -15.95 13.51 -38.47
N SER A 48 -15.00 13.90 -37.58
CA SER A 48 -15.00 13.45 -36.19
C SER A 48 -16.23 13.93 -35.40
N PHE A 49 -16.71 15.15 -35.67
CA PHE A 49 -17.98 15.65 -35.13
C PHE A 49 -19.17 14.75 -35.49
N VAL A 50 -19.26 14.36 -36.75
CA VAL A 50 -20.36 13.43 -37.20
C VAL A 50 -20.30 12.11 -36.44
N LEU A 51 -19.09 11.55 -36.25
CA LEU A 51 -18.91 10.30 -35.48
C LEU A 51 -19.30 10.48 -34.01
N ALA A 52 -18.79 11.54 -33.35
CA ALA A 52 -18.95 11.72 -31.92
C ALA A 52 -20.36 12.20 -31.53
N GLU A 53 -20.92 13.18 -32.24
CA GLU A 53 -22.15 13.85 -31.84
C GLU A 53 -23.41 13.21 -32.53
N LEU A 54 -23.32 12.89 -33.81
CA LEU A 54 -24.48 12.41 -34.55
C LEU A 54 -24.60 10.88 -34.51
N LEU A 55 -23.51 10.17 -34.70
CA LEU A 55 -23.47 8.71 -34.62
C LEU A 55 -23.25 8.17 -33.21
N GLN A 56 -22.84 9.01 -32.27
CA GLN A 56 -22.46 8.66 -30.88
C GLN A 56 -21.41 7.55 -30.83
N ALA A 57 -20.62 7.38 -31.88
CA ALA A 57 -19.55 6.40 -32.01
C ALA A 57 -18.23 6.96 -31.46
N ASN A 58 -18.22 7.33 -30.16
CA ASN A 58 -17.12 8.05 -29.52
C ASN A 58 -15.77 7.33 -29.64
N ALA A 59 -15.73 5.99 -29.48
CA ALA A 59 -14.50 5.23 -29.62
C ALA A 59 -13.95 5.26 -31.05
N GLU A 60 -14.83 5.23 -32.05
CA GLU A 60 -14.47 5.34 -33.46
C GLU A 60 -13.96 6.74 -33.80
N ALA A 61 -14.62 7.79 -33.26
CA ALA A 61 -14.19 9.18 -33.42
C ALA A 61 -12.78 9.42 -32.86
N VAL A 62 -12.49 8.90 -31.67
CA VAL A 62 -11.15 8.98 -31.04
C VAL A 62 -10.10 8.25 -31.90
N ASN A 63 -10.40 7.04 -32.37
CA ASN A 63 -9.48 6.30 -33.23
C ASN A 63 -9.26 7.00 -34.58
N PHE A 64 -10.29 7.60 -35.14
CA PHE A 64 -10.23 8.37 -36.38
C PHE A 64 -9.32 9.61 -36.22
N LEU A 65 -9.52 10.41 -35.15
CA LEU A 65 -8.68 11.56 -34.83
C LEU A 65 -7.23 11.14 -34.62
N SER A 66 -6.99 10.05 -33.89
CA SER A 66 -5.66 9.51 -33.63
C SER A 66 -4.93 9.11 -34.92
N LYS A 67 -5.61 8.43 -35.87
CA LYS A 67 -5.05 8.06 -37.17
C LYS A 67 -4.62 9.27 -38.00
N HIS A 68 -5.32 10.39 -37.85
CA HIS A 68 -5.01 11.64 -38.54
C HIS A 68 -4.07 12.59 -37.74
N GLY A 69 -3.41 12.08 -36.67
CA GLY A 69 -2.45 12.84 -35.87
C GLY A 69 -3.05 13.93 -34.97
N LYS A 70 -4.39 13.96 -34.82
CA LYS A 70 -5.10 14.94 -33.97
C LYS A 70 -5.16 14.44 -32.53
N PHE A 71 -4.00 14.03 -31.95
CA PHE A 71 -3.92 13.33 -30.67
C PHE A 71 -4.52 14.10 -29.49
N ARG A 72 -4.35 15.45 -29.45
CA ARG A 72 -4.90 16.26 -28.37
C ARG A 72 -6.43 16.26 -28.38
N LEU A 73 -7.05 16.47 -29.54
CA LEU A 73 -8.51 16.40 -29.68
C LEU A 73 -9.04 14.99 -29.36
N ALA A 74 -8.31 13.94 -29.78
CA ALA A 74 -8.64 12.56 -29.45
C ALA A 74 -8.61 12.32 -27.93
N ALA A 75 -7.61 12.88 -27.23
CA ALA A 75 -7.47 12.76 -25.77
C ALA A 75 -8.59 13.51 -25.02
N GLU A 76 -8.86 14.76 -25.42
CA GLU A 76 -9.93 15.57 -24.84
C GLU A 76 -11.30 14.93 -25.05
N LEU A 77 -11.59 14.39 -26.24
CA LEU A 77 -12.82 13.67 -26.53
C LEU A 77 -12.92 12.37 -25.72
N ALA A 78 -11.84 11.58 -25.64
CA ALA A 78 -11.83 10.33 -24.88
C ALA A 78 -12.11 10.55 -23.39
N GLU A 79 -11.52 11.61 -22.82
CA GLU A 79 -11.72 11.98 -21.41
C GLU A 79 -13.14 12.53 -21.17
N ALA A 80 -13.61 13.46 -22.01
CA ALA A 80 -14.93 14.08 -21.90
C ALA A 80 -16.08 13.07 -22.04
N ARG A 81 -15.92 12.07 -22.90
CA ARG A 81 -16.90 11.00 -23.12
C ARG A 81 -16.70 9.80 -22.19
N ASN A 82 -15.83 9.92 -21.20
CA ASN A 82 -15.53 8.90 -20.20
C ASN A 82 -15.24 7.51 -20.81
N LEU A 83 -14.44 7.48 -21.88
CA LEU A 83 -13.98 6.23 -22.50
C LEU A 83 -13.11 5.43 -21.51
N PRO A 84 -12.84 4.12 -21.76
CA PRO A 84 -11.94 3.33 -20.95
C PRO A 84 -10.63 4.07 -20.67
N LYS A 85 -10.19 4.10 -19.41
CA LYS A 85 -9.11 4.98 -18.95
C LYS A 85 -7.77 4.66 -19.61
N GLU A 86 -7.53 3.41 -19.99
CA GLU A 86 -6.37 3.00 -20.77
C GLU A 86 -6.33 3.68 -22.16
N ASN A 87 -7.48 3.93 -22.78
CA ASN A 87 -7.56 4.69 -24.04
C ASN A 87 -7.25 6.17 -23.80
N VAL A 88 -7.79 6.75 -22.71
CA VAL A 88 -7.52 8.13 -22.34
C VAL A 88 -6.02 8.33 -22.08
N VAL A 89 -5.39 7.43 -21.33
CA VAL A 89 -3.93 7.44 -21.08
C VAL A 89 -3.12 7.41 -22.37
N ARG A 90 -3.47 6.50 -23.29
CA ARG A 90 -2.77 6.40 -24.58
C ARG A 90 -2.87 7.68 -25.39
N GLN A 91 -4.05 8.29 -25.48
CA GLN A 91 -4.26 9.50 -26.27
C GLN A 91 -3.51 10.69 -25.65
N TRP A 92 -3.53 10.86 -24.32
CA TRP A 92 -2.74 11.91 -23.66
C TRP A 92 -1.22 11.71 -23.83
N PHE A 93 -0.77 10.44 -23.78
CA PHE A 93 0.64 10.12 -24.03
C PHE A 93 1.03 10.48 -25.47
N LEU A 94 0.24 10.10 -26.46
CA LEU A 94 0.45 10.43 -27.88
C LEU A 94 0.37 11.94 -28.15
N ALA A 95 -0.44 12.67 -27.37
CA ALA A 95 -0.53 14.14 -27.41
C ALA A 95 0.68 14.84 -26.79
N GLY A 96 1.64 14.10 -26.18
CA GLY A 96 2.81 14.63 -25.50
C GLY A 96 2.58 15.06 -24.05
N GLU A 97 1.36 14.94 -23.54
CA GLU A 97 0.97 15.33 -22.17
C GLU A 97 1.27 14.19 -21.17
N LYS A 98 2.57 13.84 -21.04
CA LYS A 98 3.05 12.68 -20.26
C LYS A 98 2.58 12.71 -18.82
N MET A 99 2.67 13.86 -18.14
CA MET A 99 2.28 13.98 -16.71
C MET A 99 0.79 13.72 -16.51
N ARG A 100 -0.06 14.18 -17.43
CA ARG A 100 -1.50 13.90 -17.37
C ARG A 100 -1.81 12.43 -17.58
N ALA A 101 -1.16 11.81 -18.57
CA ALA A 101 -1.26 10.38 -18.82
C ALA A 101 -0.85 9.55 -17.60
N VAL A 102 0.29 9.89 -16.97
CA VAL A 102 0.78 9.23 -15.74
C VAL A 102 -0.22 9.36 -14.60
N ARG A 103 -0.72 10.57 -14.32
CA ARG A 103 -1.69 10.81 -13.24
C ARG A 103 -2.96 9.96 -13.43
N ILE A 104 -3.53 9.93 -14.63
CA ILE A 104 -4.72 9.11 -14.94
C ILE A 104 -4.40 7.62 -14.79
N ALA A 105 -3.24 7.19 -15.28
CA ALA A 105 -2.82 5.79 -15.22
C ALA A 105 -2.60 5.30 -13.78
N ILE A 106 -2.04 6.13 -12.90
CA ILE A 106 -1.89 5.84 -11.46
C ILE A 106 -3.26 5.74 -10.79
N LEU A 107 -4.12 6.78 -10.95
CA LEU A 107 -5.44 6.82 -10.32
C LEU A 107 -6.35 5.65 -10.71
N HIS A 108 -6.18 5.12 -11.92
CA HIS A 108 -7.04 4.05 -12.44
C HIS A 108 -6.31 2.71 -12.61
N ASN A 109 -5.02 2.62 -12.21
CA ASN A 109 -4.19 1.41 -12.35
C ASN A 109 -4.27 0.76 -13.75
N CYS A 110 -4.18 1.58 -14.79
CA CYS A 110 -4.40 1.11 -16.17
C CYS A 110 -3.16 1.18 -17.07
N PHE A 111 -1.96 1.37 -16.49
CA PHE A 111 -0.70 1.41 -17.27
C PHE A 111 -0.48 0.15 -18.09
N GLU A 112 -0.67 -1.05 -17.49
CA GLU A 112 -0.41 -2.31 -18.17
C GLU A 112 -1.24 -2.47 -19.44
N TYR A 113 -2.54 -2.16 -19.34
CA TYR A 113 -3.44 -2.23 -20.49
C TYR A 113 -3.10 -1.17 -21.54
N ALA A 114 -2.82 0.06 -21.12
CA ALA A 114 -2.45 1.15 -22.02
C ALA A 114 -1.16 0.83 -22.79
N VAL A 115 -0.13 0.34 -22.09
CA VAL A 115 1.16 -0.07 -22.68
C VAL A 115 0.96 -1.23 -23.66
N THR A 116 0.32 -2.31 -23.23
CA THR A 116 0.12 -3.51 -24.06
C THR A 116 -0.59 -3.17 -25.36
N LYS A 117 -1.62 -2.32 -25.31
CA LYS A 117 -2.36 -1.91 -26.49
C LYS A 117 -1.54 -1.01 -27.40
N LEU A 118 -0.74 -0.11 -26.83
CA LEU A 118 0.12 0.76 -27.64
C LEU A 118 1.29 -0.01 -28.27
N GLU A 119 1.85 -1.02 -27.60
CA GLU A 119 2.89 -1.92 -28.15
C GLU A 119 2.38 -2.72 -29.35
N GLN A 120 1.09 -3.11 -29.35
CA GLN A 120 0.47 -3.79 -30.50
C GLN A 120 0.30 -2.89 -31.72
N GLU A 121 0.09 -1.57 -31.52
CA GLU A 121 -0.07 -0.58 -32.59
C GLU A 121 1.29 -0.04 -33.07
N ASN A 122 2.19 0.28 -32.15
CA ASN A 122 3.54 0.77 -32.41
C ASN A 122 4.48 0.34 -31.28
N ALA A 123 5.34 -0.64 -31.58
CA ALA A 123 6.24 -1.23 -30.58
C ALA A 123 7.20 -0.21 -29.91
N GLU A 124 7.72 0.77 -30.66
CA GLU A 124 8.65 1.77 -30.11
C GLU A 124 7.95 2.76 -29.19
N THR A 125 6.81 3.32 -29.63
CA THR A 125 6.00 4.23 -28.81
C THR A 125 5.44 3.52 -27.56
N GLY A 126 5.06 2.25 -27.69
CA GLY A 126 4.66 1.43 -26.56
C GLY A 126 5.80 1.18 -25.57
N ALA A 127 7.03 0.97 -26.07
CA ALA A 127 8.22 0.87 -25.24
C ALA A 127 8.52 2.16 -24.48
N GLU A 128 8.31 3.34 -25.09
CA GLU A 128 8.44 4.63 -24.41
C GLU A 128 7.40 4.79 -23.27
N LEU A 129 6.15 4.42 -23.50
CA LEU A 129 5.13 4.44 -22.43
C LEU A 129 5.47 3.46 -21.30
N ARG A 130 6.06 2.30 -21.64
CA ARG A 130 6.55 1.33 -20.65
C ARG A 130 7.68 1.92 -19.79
N GLU A 131 8.59 2.70 -20.37
CA GLU A 131 9.62 3.41 -19.60
C GLU A 131 9.01 4.42 -18.65
N VAL A 132 8.06 5.23 -19.12
CA VAL A 132 7.34 6.18 -18.26
C VAL A 132 6.61 5.47 -17.12
N TRP A 133 6.02 4.31 -17.37
CA TRP A 133 5.44 3.48 -16.31
C TRP A 133 6.49 3.03 -15.29
N ALA A 134 7.63 2.50 -15.76
CA ALA A 134 8.70 2.07 -14.87
C ALA A 134 9.27 3.22 -14.04
N GLU A 135 9.47 4.40 -14.63
CA GLU A 135 9.90 5.63 -13.94
C GLU A 135 8.89 6.04 -12.85
N SER A 136 7.59 6.02 -13.17
CA SER A 136 6.52 6.32 -12.20
C SER A 136 6.52 5.35 -11.01
N LEU A 137 6.76 4.05 -11.25
CA LEU A 137 6.92 3.06 -10.19
C LEU A 137 8.16 3.32 -9.33
N ALA A 138 9.27 3.72 -9.95
CA ALA A 138 10.48 4.08 -9.22
C ALA A 138 10.30 5.35 -8.39
N GLU A 139 9.59 6.36 -8.91
CA GLU A 139 9.23 7.57 -8.17
C GLU A 139 8.35 7.28 -6.95
N SER A 140 7.47 6.28 -7.03
CA SER A 140 6.69 5.83 -5.87
C SER A 140 7.53 5.05 -4.84
N GLY A 141 8.77 4.67 -5.19
CA GLY A 141 9.63 3.82 -4.38
C GLY A 141 9.50 2.33 -4.69
N ASN A 142 8.63 1.93 -5.61
CA ASN A 142 8.48 0.53 -6.03
C ASN A 142 9.55 0.13 -7.05
N TYR A 143 10.81 0.23 -6.66
CA TYR A 143 11.96 -0.06 -7.54
C TYR A 143 11.90 -1.47 -8.13
N SER A 144 11.47 -2.46 -7.35
CA SER A 144 11.41 -3.84 -7.81
C SER A 144 10.36 -4.04 -8.92
N ALA A 145 9.21 -3.40 -8.83
CA ALA A 145 8.20 -3.41 -9.90
C ALA A 145 8.66 -2.60 -11.12
N ALA A 146 9.36 -1.47 -10.90
CA ALA A 146 9.96 -0.71 -11.99
C ALA A 146 10.93 -1.57 -12.81
N VAL A 147 11.77 -2.36 -12.14
CA VAL A 147 12.66 -3.33 -12.79
C VAL A 147 11.85 -4.40 -13.52
N ASP A 148 10.76 -4.93 -12.94
CA ASP A 148 9.92 -5.94 -13.61
C ASP A 148 9.30 -5.42 -14.91
N VAL A 149 8.86 -4.17 -14.91
CA VAL A 149 8.25 -3.51 -16.06
C VAL A 149 9.26 -3.32 -17.18
N ILE A 150 10.44 -2.75 -16.87
CA ILE A 150 11.47 -2.48 -17.88
C ILE A 150 12.18 -3.75 -18.37
N TRP A 151 12.14 -4.84 -17.59
CA TRP A 151 12.83 -6.09 -17.90
C TRP A 151 12.40 -6.72 -19.22
N LYS A 152 11.15 -6.48 -19.64
CA LYS A 152 10.63 -6.95 -20.92
C LYS A 152 11.33 -6.32 -22.13
N LEU A 153 11.96 -5.15 -21.94
CA LEU A 153 12.70 -4.44 -22.99
C LEU A 153 14.21 -4.74 -22.90
N GLU A 154 14.67 -5.79 -23.59
CA GLU A 154 16.06 -6.24 -23.50
C GLU A 154 17.09 -5.14 -23.73
N LYS A 155 16.86 -4.30 -24.76
CA LYS A 155 17.75 -3.18 -25.12
C LYS A 155 17.78 -2.04 -24.10
N ARG A 156 16.85 -2.00 -23.15
CA ARG A 156 16.69 -0.92 -22.17
C ARG A 156 16.89 -1.38 -20.71
N ARG A 157 17.31 -2.64 -20.50
CA ARG A 157 17.55 -3.22 -19.16
C ARG A 157 18.60 -2.47 -18.35
N ASP A 158 19.56 -1.82 -19.01
CA ASP A 158 20.59 -1.01 -18.34
C ASP A 158 19.99 0.12 -17.48
N ARG A 159 18.80 0.63 -17.85
CA ARG A 159 18.09 1.63 -17.04
C ARG A 159 17.67 1.10 -15.66
N ALA A 160 17.50 -0.20 -15.51
CA ALA A 160 17.15 -0.84 -14.25
C ALA A 160 18.30 -0.89 -13.24
N LYS A 161 19.54 -0.60 -13.65
CA LYS A 161 20.74 -0.76 -12.82
C LYS A 161 20.64 -0.04 -11.49
N ASP A 162 20.31 1.24 -11.51
CA ASP A 162 20.21 2.08 -10.32
C ASP A 162 19.08 1.56 -9.38
N TRP A 163 17.93 1.18 -9.95
CA TRP A 163 16.82 0.62 -9.18
C TRP A 163 17.14 -0.74 -8.55
N ILE A 164 17.92 -1.57 -9.23
CA ILE A 164 18.43 -2.86 -8.71
C ILE A 164 19.34 -2.61 -7.51
N GLU A 165 20.33 -1.70 -7.65
CA GLU A 165 21.28 -1.40 -6.57
C GLU A 165 20.56 -0.80 -5.35
N LYS A 166 19.66 0.17 -5.56
CA LYS A 166 18.83 0.75 -4.50
C LYS A 166 17.99 -0.29 -3.77
N THR A 167 17.38 -1.22 -4.51
CA THR A 167 16.59 -2.30 -3.91
C THR A 167 17.49 -3.24 -3.10
N ILE A 168 18.68 -3.58 -3.61
CA ILE A 168 19.62 -4.47 -2.91
C ILE A 168 20.17 -3.80 -1.63
N GLU A 169 20.48 -2.52 -1.67
CA GLU A 169 20.97 -1.78 -0.48
C GLU A 169 19.88 -1.67 0.60
N PHE A 170 18.62 -1.52 0.19
CA PHE A 170 17.53 -1.37 1.13
C PHE A 170 17.20 -2.68 1.87
N GLY A 171 17.30 -3.84 1.20
CA GLY A 171 17.14 -5.15 1.83
C GLY A 171 15.77 -5.80 1.61
N GLY A 172 15.54 -6.92 2.31
CA GLY A 172 14.29 -7.68 2.30
C GLY A 172 14.12 -8.59 1.08
N ALA A 173 12.91 -9.15 0.93
CA ALA A 173 12.58 -10.09 -0.15
C ALA A 173 12.77 -9.49 -1.55
N ALA A 174 12.47 -8.19 -1.72
CA ALA A 174 12.71 -7.49 -2.97
C ALA A 174 14.20 -7.44 -3.33
N SER A 175 15.08 -7.21 -2.35
CA SER A 175 16.53 -7.24 -2.51
C SER A 175 17.02 -8.60 -2.98
N ALA A 176 16.57 -9.67 -2.33
CA ALA A 176 16.92 -11.04 -2.71
C ALA A 176 16.52 -11.35 -4.16
N ARG A 177 15.33 -10.90 -4.58
CA ARG A 177 14.86 -11.05 -5.96
C ARG A 177 15.72 -10.27 -6.96
N MET A 178 16.12 -9.04 -6.62
CA MET A 178 16.99 -8.23 -7.48
C MET A 178 18.41 -8.75 -7.53
N LEU A 179 18.88 -9.36 -6.45
CA LEU A 179 20.20 -10.03 -6.43
C LEU A 179 20.27 -11.17 -7.46
N ALA A 180 19.20 -11.95 -7.60
CA ALA A 180 19.11 -12.98 -8.66
C ALA A 180 19.18 -12.38 -10.07
N ARG A 181 18.57 -11.22 -10.30
CA ARG A 181 18.63 -10.52 -11.60
C ARG A 181 19.99 -9.90 -11.88
N LYS A 182 20.65 -9.39 -10.85
CA LYS A 182 21.99 -8.79 -10.95
C LYS A 182 23.00 -9.81 -11.50
N THR A 183 22.86 -11.10 -11.20
CA THR A 183 23.76 -12.16 -11.73
C THR A 183 23.72 -12.28 -13.26
N ILE A 184 22.60 -11.90 -13.88
CA ILE A 184 22.42 -11.98 -15.33
C ILE A 184 22.95 -10.73 -16.02
N LEU A 185 22.69 -9.55 -15.44
CA LEU A 185 23.12 -8.28 -16.03
C LEU A 185 24.61 -8.00 -15.85
N TYR A 186 25.19 -8.46 -14.75
CA TYR A 186 26.56 -8.12 -14.34
C TYR A 186 27.30 -9.37 -13.86
N PRO A 187 27.55 -10.35 -14.74
CA PRO A 187 28.27 -11.58 -14.37
C PRO A 187 29.67 -11.27 -13.82
N GLU A 188 30.31 -10.19 -14.27
CA GLU A 188 31.60 -9.73 -13.76
C GLU A 188 31.61 -9.37 -12.26
N LYS A 189 30.44 -9.06 -11.67
CA LYS A 189 30.27 -8.77 -10.25
C LYS A 189 29.87 -9.99 -9.41
N PHE A 190 30.04 -11.19 -9.95
CA PHE A 190 29.56 -12.40 -9.30
C PHE A 190 30.10 -12.62 -7.87
N ASN A 191 31.34 -12.25 -7.59
CA ASN A 191 31.92 -12.38 -6.24
C ASN A 191 31.17 -11.52 -5.21
N GLU A 192 30.86 -10.26 -5.54
CA GLU A 192 30.07 -9.37 -4.69
C GLU A 192 28.66 -9.93 -4.44
N ILE A 193 28.05 -10.47 -5.49
CA ILE A 193 26.73 -11.09 -5.42
C ILE A 193 26.76 -12.34 -4.53
N LYS A 194 27.81 -13.15 -4.64
CA LYS A 194 28.00 -14.36 -3.83
C LYS A 194 28.15 -14.05 -2.35
N GLU A 195 28.85 -12.99 -1.98
CA GLU A 195 28.97 -12.54 -0.58
C GLU A 195 27.61 -12.19 0.00
N LYS A 196 26.83 -11.33 -0.68
CA LYS A 196 25.47 -10.97 -0.25
C LYS A 196 24.53 -12.18 -0.23
N PHE A 197 24.66 -13.10 -1.17
CA PHE A 197 23.89 -14.33 -1.18
C PHE A 197 24.23 -15.21 0.03
N GLN A 198 25.50 -15.29 0.43
CA GLN A 198 25.91 -16.03 1.64
C GLN A 198 25.28 -15.45 2.90
N GLU A 199 25.17 -14.12 3.01
CA GLU A 199 24.46 -13.47 4.13
C GLU A 199 23.01 -13.96 4.21
N ILE A 200 22.29 -14.03 3.08
CA ILE A 200 20.91 -14.52 3.01
C ILE A 200 20.81 -16.00 3.41
N ILE A 201 21.77 -16.83 3.00
CA ILE A 201 21.79 -18.28 3.31
C ILE A 201 22.08 -18.56 4.78
N HIS A 202 23.00 -17.80 5.40
CA HIS A 202 23.39 -18.01 6.78
C HIS A 202 22.49 -17.30 7.81
N ASP A 203 21.55 -16.49 7.36
CA ASP A 203 20.59 -15.84 8.23
C ASP A 203 19.49 -16.83 8.65
N ASP A 204 19.40 -17.12 9.96
CA ASP A 204 18.44 -18.07 10.54
C ASP A 204 17.11 -17.42 10.99
N ARG A 205 16.93 -16.12 10.77
CA ARG A 205 15.69 -15.43 11.11
C ARG A 205 14.54 -15.84 10.19
N PHE A 206 13.30 -15.71 10.67
CA PHE A 206 12.11 -15.99 9.87
C PHE A 206 12.01 -15.12 8.60
N GLU A 207 12.38 -13.84 8.68
CA GLU A 207 12.44 -12.95 7.50
C GLU A 207 13.35 -13.48 6.38
N ALA A 208 14.46 -14.10 6.74
CA ALA A 208 15.41 -14.64 5.77
C ALA A 208 14.84 -15.84 4.99
N ILE A 209 13.81 -16.49 5.51
CA ILE A 209 13.08 -17.56 4.78
C ILE A 209 12.39 -16.95 3.57
N GLU A 210 11.69 -15.83 3.73
CA GLU A 210 11.03 -15.16 2.61
C GLU A 210 12.06 -14.60 1.61
N ASN A 211 13.20 -14.09 2.09
CA ASN A 211 14.29 -13.64 1.22
C ASN A 211 14.80 -14.79 0.33
N ARG A 212 15.01 -15.98 0.90
CA ARG A 212 15.42 -17.18 0.16
C ARG A 212 14.36 -17.64 -0.84
N ASN A 213 13.09 -17.63 -0.43
CA ASN A 213 11.97 -17.97 -1.29
C ASN A 213 11.83 -16.98 -2.46
N ALA A 214 11.99 -15.68 -2.20
CA ALA A 214 11.95 -14.63 -3.22
C ALA A 214 13.09 -14.77 -4.24
N PHE A 215 14.31 -15.07 -3.77
CA PHE A 215 15.44 -15.38 -4.65
C PHE A 215 15.15 -16.60 -5.52
N ALA A 216 14.66 -17.68 -4.93
CA ALA A 216 14.33 -18.92 -5.65
C ALA A 216 13.27 -18.70 -6.73
N ARG A 217 12.16 -18.01 -6.40
CA ARG A 217 11.10 -17.65 -7.37
C ARG A 217 11.61 -16.77 -8.50
N ALA A 218 12.57 -15.87 -8.20
CA ALA A 218 13.18 -15.05 -9.24
C ALA A 218 14.01 -15.89 -10.21
N VAL A 219 14.77 -16.83 -9.69
CA VAL A 219 15.59 -17.76 -10.50
C VAL A 219 14.72 -18.65 -11.39
N LEU A 220 13.60 -19.16 -10.88
CA LEU A 220 12.67 -19.99 -11.65
C LEU A 220 12.06 -19.29 -12.88
N LYS A 221 12.03 -17.95 -12.87
CA LYS A 221 11.45 -17.14 -13.95
C LYS A 221 12.44 -16.66 -14.99
N GLN A 222 13.70 -17.12 -14.96
CA GLN A 222 14.75 -16.61 -15.85
C GLN A 222 15.69 -17.70 -16.33
N THR A 223 16.39 -17.44 -17.43
CA THR A 223 17.46 -18.31 -17.91
C THR A 223 18.66 -18.18 -16.97
N ILE A 224 19.18 -19.29 -16.49
CA ILE A 224 20.32 -19.31 -15.56
C ILE A 224 21.62 -19.56 -16.30
N ASN A 225 22.67 -18.85 -15.90
CA ASN A 225 24.06 -19.12 -16.28
C ASN A 225 24.69 -20.13 -15.28
N ASP A 226 25.90 -20.61 -15.59
CA ASP A 226 26.57 -21.58 -14.74
C ASP A 226 27.00 -21.01 -13.38
N GLU A 227 27.28 -19.72 -13.31
CA GLU A 227 27.62 -19.01 -12.07
C GLU A 227 26.43 -19.01 -11.12
N LEU A 228 25.27 -18.57 -11.59
CA LEU A 228 24.03 -18.59 -10.80
C LEU A 228 23.68 -20.01 -10.34
N ARG A 229 23.93 -21.02 -11.18
CA ARG A 229 23.70 -22.42 -10.84
C ARG A 229 24.50 -22.87 -9.61
N THR A 230 25.72 -22.35 -9.41
CA THR A 230 26.53 -22.69 -8.23
C THR A 230 25.87 -22.30 -6.92
N LEU A 231 25.03 -21.25 -6.93
CA LEU A 231 24.30 -20.77 -5.77
C LEU A 231 23.05 -21.62 -5.45
N LEU A 232 22.55 -22.39 -6.41
CA LEU A 232 21.27 -23.09 -6.24
C LEU A 232 21.36 -24.30 -5.30
N ARG A 233 22.49 -25.02 -5.26
CA ARG A 233 22.64 -26.19 -4.35
C ARG A 233 22.54 -25.79 -2.87
N PRO A 234 23.30 -24.80 -2.35
CA PRO A 234 23.15 -24.37 -0.98
C PRO A 234 21.74 -23.79 -0.73
N LEU A 235 21.15 -23.10 -1.71
CA LEU A 235 19.82 -22.55 -1.61
C LEU A 235 18.74 -23.65 -1.42
N THR A 236 18.74 -24.69 -2.27
CA THR A 236 17.76 -25.78 -2.19
C THR A 236 17.83 -26.50 -0.85
N ARG A 237 19.03 -26.77 -0.34
CA ARG A 237 19.22 -27.42 0.96
C ARG A 237 18.76 -26.57 2.13
N LYS A 238 19.00 -25.25 2.07
CA LYS A 238 18.55 -24.33 3.11
C LYS A 238 17.04 -24.17 3.09
N ILE A 239 16.41 -24.01 1.90
CA ILE A 239 14.94 -23.97 1.77
C ILE A 239 14.29 -25.24 2.30
N LEU A 240 14.87 -26.42 2.04
CA LEU A 240 14.39 -27.68 2.61
C LEU A 240 14.46 -27.65 4.14
N SER A 241 15.59 -27.19 4.70
CA SER A 241 15.74 -27.04 6.17
C SER A 241 14.70 -26.07 6.75
N ASP A 242 14.40 -24.99 6.04
CA ASP A 242 13.41 -24.00 6.45
C ASP A 242 11.98 -24.59 6.41
N ALA A 243 11.66 -25.39 5.37
CA ALA A 243 10.38 -26.07 5.25
C ALA A 243 10.09 -27.08 6.39
N LEU A 244 11.14 -27.58 7.05
CA LEU A 244 11.01 -28.43 8.24
C LEU A 244 10.72 -27.64 9.51
N LYS A 245 10.95 -26.32 9.51
CA LYS A 245 10.79 -25.45 10.68
C LYS A 245 9.54 -24.59 10.63
N THR A 246 9.00 -24.32 9.45
CA THR A 246 7.89 -23.39 9.26
C THR A 246 6.99 -23.79 8.09
N SER A 247 5.74 -23.38 8.15
CA SER A 247 4.79 -23.51 7.04
C SER A 247 5.05 -22.52 5.88
N GLN A 248 5.93 -21.54 6.07
CA GLN A 248 6.31 -20.55 5.06
C GLN A 248 7.39 -21.12 4.11
N SER A 249 7.02 -22.04 3.25
CA SER A 249 7.94 -22.65 2.29
C SER A 249 7.53 -22.40 0.84
N LEU A 250 8.45 -22.65 -0.10
CA LEU A 250 8.11 -22.72 -1.51
C LEU A 250 7.06 -23.82 -1.74
N ALA A 251 6.18 -23.60 -2.74
CA ALA A 251 5.30 -24.67 -3.19
C ALA A 251 6.15 -25.88 -3.65
N LEU A 252 5.67 -27.09 -3.36
CA LEU A 252 6.42 -28.33 -3.69
C LEU A 252 6.79 -28.41 -5.18
N LYS A 253 5.94 -27.90 -6.06
CA LYS A 253 6.20 -27.81 -7.50
C LYS A 253 7.41 -26.90 -7.79
N GLU A 254 7.40 -25.68 -7.23
CA GLU A 254 8.51 -24.72 -7.40
C GLU A 254 9.82 -25.28 -6.84
N PHE A 255 9.76 -25.95 -5.69
CA PHE A 255 10.92 -26.55 -5.08
C PHE A 255 11.53 -27.68 -5.95
N ARG A 256 10.69 -28.56 -6.53
CA ARG A 256 11.15 -29.61 -7.44
C ARG A 256 11.82 -29.03 -8.70
N GLU A 257 11.23 -27.99 -9.27
CA GLU A 257 11.82 -27.28 -10.41
C GLU A 257 13.20 -26.69 -10.05
N LEU A 258 13.32 -26.08 -8.86
CA LEU A 258 14.58 -25.53 -8.36
C LEU A 258 15.66 -26.62 -8.18
N VAL A 259 15.30 -27.80 -7.63
CA VAL A 259 16.21 -28.95 -7.48
C VAL A 259 16.74 -29.45 -8.82
N VAL A 260 15.87 -29.51 -9.84
CA VAL A 260 16.25 -29.87 -11.20
C VAL A 260 17.23 -28.85 -11.77
N MET A 261 16.97 -27.56 -11.62
CA MET A 261 17.85 -26.47 -12.08
C MET A 261 19.22 -26.49 -11.37
N ALA A 262 19.24 -26.81 -10.07
CA ALA A 262 20.45 -26.94 -9.26
C ALA A 262 21.33 -28.17 -9.65
N LYS A 263 20.80 -29.10 -10.43
CA LYS A 263 21.43 -30.38 -10.75
C LYS A 263 21.91 -31.14 -9.49
N ASP A 264 21.13 -31.08 -8.41
CA ASP A 264 21.41 -31.82 -7.17
C ASP A 264 20.81 -33.23 -7.27
N GLY A 265 21.62 -34.18 -7.77
CA GLY A 265 21.19 -35.57 -7.99
C GLY A 265 20.79 -36.29 -6.71
N ALA A 266 21.49 -36.06 -5.60
CA ALA A 266 21.16 -36.64 -4.30
C ALA A 266 19.80 -36.20 -3.81
N LEU A 267 19.57 -34.89 -3.79
CA LEU A 267 18.28 -34.33 -3.34
C LEU A 267 17.12 -34.69 -4.27
N ARG A 268 17.40 -34.89 -5.57
CA ARG A 268 16.38 -35.33 -6.54
C ARG A 268 15.90 -36.76 -6.27
N THR A 269 16.81 -37.64 -5.84
CA THR A 269 16.48 -39.05 -5.54
C THR A 269 15.81 -39.23 -4.22
N ASP A 270 16.25 -38.49 -3.16
CA ASP A 270 15.81 -38.63 -1.79
C ASP A 270 15.02 -37.41 -1.31
N LEU A 271 14.11 -36.89 -2.15
CA LEU A 271 13.31 -35.76 -1.77
C LEU A 271 12.29 -36.17 -0.67
N PRO A 272 12.42 -35.68 0.58
CA PRO A 272 11.46 -35.97 1.62
C PRO A 272 10.10 -35.35 1.27
N ALA A 273 9.02 -35.93 1.80
CA ALA A 273 7.73 -35.28 1.80
C ALA A 273 7.84 -33.97 2.59
N PHE A 274 7.39 -32.86 2.01
CA PHE A 274 7.27 -31.64 2.80
C PHE A 274 6.27 -31.88 3.92
N PRO A 275 6.66 -31.68 5.19
CA PRO A 275 5.74 -31.79 6.27
C PRO A 275 4.63 -30.74 6.07
N GLN A 276 3.39 -31.18 6.10
CA GLN A 276 2.30 -30.27 6.36
C GLN A 276 2.40 -29.92 7.86
N LEU A 277 3.26 -28.94 8.16
CA LEU A 277 3.27 -28.38 9.50
C LEU A 277 1.86 -27.79 9.71
N ALA A 278 1.06 -28.46 10.49
CA ALA A 278 -0.13 -27.83 11.03
C ALA A 278 0.33 -26.53 11.67
N LEU A 279 -0.29 -25.42 11.31
CA LEU A 279 -0.22 -24.22 12.15
C LEU A 279 -0.39 -24.71 13.58
N PRO A 280 0.45 -24.27 14.54
CA PRO A 280 0.33 -24.75 15.90
C PRO A 280 -1.13 -24.57 16.35
N SER A 281 -1.90 -25.64 16.26
CA SER A 281 -3.33 -25.68 16.62
C SER A 281 -3.53 -25.56 18.13
N GLY A 282 -2.46 -25.37 18.87
CA GLY A 282 -2.40 -25.22 20.31
C GLY A 282 -2.21 -23.82 20.83
N ALA A 283 -2.23 -22.81 19.99
CA ALA A 283 -2.05 -21.42 20.45
C ALA A 283 -3.37 -20.83 20.98
N THR A 284 -3.98 -21.48 21.95
CA THR A 284 -4.99 -20.87 22.82
C THR A 284 -4.36 -20.00 23.91
N GLU A 285 -3.07 -20.15 24.17
CA GLU A 285 -2.35 -19.34 25.15
C GLU A 285 -2.00 -17.97 24.57
N CYS A 286 -2.38 -16.92 25.31
CA CYS A 286 -1.99 -15.54 25.03
C CYS A 286 -0.51 -15.38 25.35
N PHE A 287 0.25 -14.78 24.42
CA PHE A 287 1.64 -14.38 24.70
C PHE A 287 1.63 -13.21 25.67
N GLU A 288 2.35 -13.31 26.77
CA GLU A 288 2.43 -12.26 27.77
C GLU A 288 3.89 -11.87 28.02
N LEU A 289 4.15 -10.56 28.03
CA LEU A 289 5.49 -10.01 28.25
C LEU A 289 5.42 -8.79 29.16
N VAL A 290 6.22 -8.81 30.24
CA VAL A 290 6.38 -7.66 31.14
C VAL A 290 7.76 -7.05 30.93
N ILE A 291 7.80 -5.77 30.60
CA ILE A 291 9.02 -4.98 30.47
C ILE A 291 9.19 -4.09 31.69
N ALA A 292 10.21 -4.37 32.48
CA ALA A 292 10.48 -3.68 33.76
C ALA A 292 10.94 -2.22 33.56
N GLU A 293 10.88 -1.42 34.64
CA GLU A 293 11.38 -0.05 34.63
C GLU A 293 12.90 0.00 34.40
N SER A 294 13.65 -1.00 34.89
CA SER A 294 15.11 -1.14 34.66
C SER A 294 15.49 -1.25 33.19
N ASP A 295 14.52 -1.62 32.33
CA ASP A 295 14.71 -1.83 30.91
C ASP A 295 14.43 -0.58 30.05
N LYS A 296 14.53 0.60 30.64
CA LYS A 296 14.39 1.88 29.91
C LYS A 296 15.65 2.25 29.12
N GLY A 297 15.47 2.96 28.01
CA GLY A 297 16.51 3.63 27.24
C GLY A 297 16.80 5.05 27.73
N ALA A 298 17.67 5.75 27.02
CA ALA A 298 18.08 7.13 27.33
C ALA A 298 17.27 8.19 26.55
N SER A 299 16.58 7.81 25.47
CA SER A 299 15.86 8.73 24.56
C SER A 299 14.36 8.55 24.64
N VAL A 300 13.63 9.66 24.59
CA VAL A 300 12.17 9.62 24.43
C VAL A 300 11.83 9.26 22.99
N ILE A 301 11.05 8.21 22.79
CA ILE A 301 10.57 7.79 21.48
C ILE A 301 9.10 8.20 21.35
N TYR A 302 8.77 8.85 20.24
CA TYR A 302 7.39 9.25 19.91
C TYR A 302 6.71 8.26 18.98
N ASP A 303 7.48 7.64 18.07
CA ASP A 303 6.97 6.65 17.13
C ASP A 303 8.13 5.80 16.60
N ALA A 304 7.85 4.54 16.23
CA ALA A 304 8.81 3.68 15.59
C ALA A 304 8.13 2.78 14.56
N CYS A 305 8.84 2.43 13.50
CA CYS A 305 8.36 1.50 12.49
C CYS A 305 9.47 0.54 12.06
N SER A 306 9.10 -0.72 11.89
CA SER A 306 9.98 -1.74 11.33
C SER A 306 10.21 -1.49 9.83
N LEU A 307 11.45 -1.66 9.39
CA LEU A 307 11.91 -1.61 8.01
C LEU A 307 12.49 -2.98 7.63
N PRO A 308 12.72 -3.25 6.33
CA PRO A 308 13.33 -4.50 5.89
C PRO A 308 14.67 -4.82 6.59
N ASP A 309 14.97 -6.11 6.70
CA ASP A 309 16.17 -6.67 7.35
C ASP A 309 16.31 -6.31 8.86
N GLY A 310 15.16 -6.12 9.53
CA GLY A 310 15.13 -5.79 10.95
C GLY A 310 15.65 -4.40 11.28
N LYS A 311 15.76 -3.51 10.30
CA LYS A 311 16.02 -2.08 10.52
C LYS A 311 14.79 -1.43 11.15
N ILE A 312 14.98 -0.31 11.85
CA ILE A 312 13.89 0.41 12.51
C ILE A 312 14.07 1.90 12.28
N ALA A 313 13.04 2.59 11.80
CA ALA A 313 13.00 4.05 11.81
C ALA A 313 12.33 4.53 13.10
N VAL A 314 12.92 5.51 13.77
CA VAL A 314 12.52 6.01 15.10
C VAL A 314 12.35 7.52 15.06
N ALA A 315 11.19 8.02 15.46
CA ALA A 315 10.89 9.44 15.59
C ALA A 315 11.20 9.92 17.01
N LEU A 316 12.05 10.93 17.14
CA LEU A 316 12.55 11.47 18.40
C LEU A 316 12.05 12.89 18.69
N GLY A 317 10.90 13.29 18.16
CA GLY A 317 10.36 14.65 18.32
C GLY A 317 11.23 15.68 17.61
N GLU A 318 11.65 16.71 18.34
CA GLU A 318 12.52 17.77 17.81
C GLU A 318 13.95 17.28 17.48
N ALA A 319 14.37 16.16 18.06
CA ALA A 319 15.69 15.58 17.82
C ALA A 319 15.79 14.84 16.47
N GLY A 320 14.73 14.83 15.68
CA GLY A 320 14.76 14.26 14.34
C GLY A 320 14.39 12.78 14.26
N ILE A 321 14.89 12.11 13.23
CA ILE A 321 14.59 10.70 12.93
C ILE A 321 15.90 9.93 12.86
N LYS A 322 15.97 8.78 13.55
CA LYS A 322 17.09 7.83 13.44
C LYS A 322 16.62 6.57 12.72
N VAL A 323 17.48 6.01 11.89
CA VAL A 323 17.34 4.63 11.41
C VAL A 323 18.35 3.77 12.13
N LEU A 324 17.86 2.74 12.80
CA LEU A 324 18.65 1.79 13.54
C LEU A 324 18.85 0.50 12.75
N SER A 325 19.98 -0.13 12.91
CA SER A 325 20.16 -1.53 12.51
C SER A 325 19.38 -2.44 13.46
N ARG A 326 19.24 -3.70 13.11
CA ARG A 326 18.64 -4.74 13.96
C ARG A 326 19.27 -4.90 15.34
N TYR A 327 20.48 -4.40 15.52
CA TYR A 327 21.23 -4.42 16.79
C TYR A 327 21.15 -3.10 17.55
N GLY A 328 20.30 -2.16 17.14
CA GLY A 328 20.15 -0.85 17.76
C GLY A 328 21.22 0.18 17.38
N LYS A 329 22.18 -0.15 16.49
CA LYS A 329 23.18 0.81 16.02
C LYS A 329 22.57 1.77 15.00
N THR A 330 22.78 3.08 15.18
CA THR A 330 22.36 4.10 14.21
C THR A 330 23.10 3.95 12.88
N ILE A 331 22.34 3.82 11.78
CA ILE A 331 22.85 3.70 10.41
C ILE A 331 22.53 4.92 9.55
N ALA A 332 21.48 5.68 9.91
CA ALA A 332 21.15 6.95 9.27
C ALA A 332 20.48 7.89 10.28
N PHE A 333 20.60 9.19 10.01
CA PHE A 333 19.97 10.26 10.78
C PHE A 333 19.39 11.31 9.83
N PHE A 334 18.19 11.81 10.16
CA PHE A 334 17.52 12.87 9.42
C PHE A 334 17.18 14.00 10.38
N ASP A 335 17.67 15.19 10.08
CA ASP A 335 17.42 16.42 10.83
C ASP A 335 16.05 17.01 10.47
N GLN A 336 15.01 16.19 10.61
CA GLN A 336 13.62 16.61 10.40
C GLN A 336 12.81 16.21 11.63
N PRO A 337 12.21 17.16 12.35
CA PRO A 337 11.39 16.88 13.51
C PRO A 337 10.26 15.91 13.19
N ALA A 338 10.02 14.92 14.04
CA ALA A 338 8.98 13.92 13.86
C ALA A 338 8.42 13.43 15.19
N GLN A 339 7.09 13.42 15.31
CA GLN A 339 6.33 12.74 16.37
C GLN A 339 5.61 11.51 15.84
N LYS A 340 5.31 11.47 14.52
CA LYS A 340 4.71 10.32 13.84
C LYS A 340 5.37 10.11 12.48
N LEU A 341 5.40 8.87 12.04
CA LEU A 341 5.93 8.44 10.75
C LEU A 341 4.83 7.71 9.97
N VAL A 342 4.40 8.22 8.85
CA VAL A 342 3.55 7.49 7.90
C VAL A 342 4.45 6.88 6.86
N VAL A 343 4.56 5.55 6.86
CA VAL A 343 5.51 4.82 6.00
C VAL A 343 4.81 4.31 4.75
N SER A 344 5.52 4.31 3.62
CA SER A 344 5.01 3.72 2.38
C SER A 344 4.94 2.19 2.47
N ASP A 345 4.06 1.59 1.68
CA ASP A 345 3.94 0.11 1.60
C ASP A 345 5.27 -0.57 1.24
N PHE A 346 6.18 0.15 0.56
CA PHE A 346 7.52 -0.34 0.21
C PHE A 346 8.55 -0.06 1.30
N SER A 347 8.16 0.57 2.41
CA SER A 347 8.99 0.93 3.57
C SER A 347 10.19 1.83 3.28
N ASN A 348 10.43 2.25 2.05
CA ASN A 348 11.58 3.05 1.65
C ASN A 348 11.35 4.56 1.69
N LYS A 349 10.10 4.99 1.82
CA LYS A 349 9.70 6.40 1.98
C LYS A 349 8.81 6.57 3.19
N ALA A 350 8.84 7.74 3.79
CA ALA A 350 7.92 8.11 4.85
C ALA A 350 7.54 9.60 4.77
N ILE A 351 6.41 9.91 5.38
CA ILE A 351 6.00 11.28 5.70
C ILE A 351 6.15 11.42 7.21
N SER A 352 6.97 12.36 7.66
CA SER A 352 7.07 12.69 9.07
C SER A 352 6.07 13.78 9.43
N LEU A 353 5.48 13.66 10.62
CA LEU A 353 4.50 14.59 11.15
C LEU A 353 4.95 15.07 12.53
N ILE A 354 4.88 16.39 12.74
CA ILE A 354 5.03 17.00 14.06
C ILE A 354 4.01 18.10 14.27
N LYS A 355 3.35 18.10 15.42
CA LYS A 355 2.33 19.09 15.76
C LYS A 355 2.96 20.48 16.01
N ARG A 356 2.40 21.52 15.40
CA ARG A 356 2.79 22.93 15.55
C ARG A 356 1.54 23.79 15.78
N GLY A 357 1.14 23.91 17.05
CA GLY A 357 -0.10 24.58 17.40
C GLY A 357 -1.32 23.89 16.78
N GLU A 358 -2.06 24.59 15.93
CA GLU A 358 -3.23 24.04 15.21
C GLU A 358 -2.88 23.36 13.89
N THR A 359 -1.63 23.40 13.45
CA THR A 359 -1.17 22.77 12.23
C THR A 359 -0.23 21.60 12.53
N VAL A 360 -0.03 20.75 11.55
CA VAL A 360 0.95 19.67 11.54
C VAL A 360 1.97 19.98 10.45
N ARG A 361 3.23 20.06 10.85
CA ARG A 361 4.35 20.16 9.91
C ARG A 361 4.62 18.80 9.31
N LEU A 362 4.71 18.77 7.98
CA LEU A 362 4.97 17.59 7.18
C LEU A 362 6.34 17.70 6.52
N ALA A 363 7.11 16.60 6.53
CA ALA A 363 8.31 16.47 5.73
C ALA A 363 8.34 15.09 5.07
N ARG A 364 8.95 15.00 3.90
CA ARG A 364 9.14 13.76 3.15
C ARG A 364 10.51 13.20 3.44
N ILE A 365 10.56 11.91 3.73
CA ILE A 365 11.77 11.17 4.03
C ILE A 365 11.94 10.08 2.99
N ASP A 366 13.13 9.99 2.42
CA ASP A 366 13.56 8.87 1.57
C ASP A 366 14.70 8.15 2.27
N PHE A 367 14.44 6.93 2.73
CA PHE A 367 15.40 6.14 3.48
C PHE A 367 16.52 5.57 2.61
N VAL A 368 16.25 5.36 1.31
CA VAL A 368 17.21 4.84 0.34
C VAL A 368 18.17 5.94 -0.11
N GLU A 369 17.61 7.08 -0.56
CA GLU A 369 18.39 8.24 -0.99
C GLU A 369 19.00 9.01 0.21
N ARG A 370 18.62 8.65 1.45
CA ARG A 370 19.04 9.33 2.68
C ARG A 370 18.75 10.83 2.63
N ARG A 371 17.58 11.19 2.12
CA ARG A 371 17.12 12.58 1.97
C ARG A 371 15.89 12.84 2.81
N ALA A 372 15.83 14.06 3.33
CA ALA A 372 14.65 14.56 4.00
C ALA A 372 14.40 15.99 3.57
N ALA A 373 13.16 16.35 3.32
CA ALA A 373 12.78 17.68 2.90
C ALA A 373 11.46 18.11 3.53
N PHE A 374 11.41 19.33 4.04
CA PHE A 374 10.16 19.98 4.41
C PHE A 374 9.18 19.95 3.23
N TRP A 375 7.92 19.64 3.50
CA TRP A 375 6.87 19.62 2.47
C TRP A 375 5.90 20.78 2.65
N CYS A 376 5.17 20.81 3.76
CA CYS A 376 4.22 21.89 4.06
C CYS A 376 3.80 21.86 5.54
N ASP A 377 3.10 22.91 5.98
CA ASP A 377 2.30 22.92 7.19
C ASP A 377 0.82 22.79 6.80
N ALA A 378 0.12 21.79 7.32
CA ALA A 378 -1.28 21.50 6.99
C ALA A 378 -2.15 21.32 8.25
N LYS A 379 -3.44 21.63 8.15
CA LYS A 379 -4.40 21.22 9.17
C LYS A 379 -4.81 19.79 8.85
N LEU A 380 -4.56 18.85 9.76
CA LEU A 380 -4.91 17.44 9.60
C LEU A 380 -5.67 16.97 10.85
N ASN A 381 -6.84 16.38 10.64
CA ASN A 381 -7.60 15.78 11.73
C ASN A 381 -7.35 14.27 11.77
N VAL A 382 -7.42 13.62 10.59
CA VAL A 382 -7.30 12.18 10.42
C VAL A 382 -6.43 11.90 9.20
N TYR A 383 -5.70 10.80 9.24
CA TYR A 383 -4.91 10.30 8.09
C TYR A 383 -4.74 8.80 8.19
N THR A 384 -4.50 8.15 7.03
CA THR A 384 -4.16 6.73 7.02
C THR A 384 -2.73 6.50 7.53
N PRO A 385 -2.48 5.42 8.30
CA PRO A 385 -1.17 5.15 8.91
C PRO A 385 -0.09 4.78 7.89
N ASN A 386 -0.48 4.50 6.65
CA ASN A 386 0.39 4.16 5.53
C ASN A 386 -0.08 4.80 4.22
N PHE A 387 0.75 4.74 3.18
CA PHE A 387 0.43 5.16 1.82
C PHE A 387 1.13 4.25 0.78
N ASP A 388 0.67 4.25 -0.47
CA ASP A 388 1.18 3.35 -1.53
C ASP A 388 2.45 3.84 -2.24
N GLY A 389 3.09 4.87 -1.70
CA GLY A 389 4.22 5.54 -2.34
C GLY A 389 3.81 6.71 -3.25
N ASN A 390 2.54 6.78 -3.66
CA ASN A 390 1.96 7.87 -4.46
C ASN A 390 0.83 8.57 -3.72
N LEU A 391 -0.20 7.83 -3.27
CA LEU A 391 -1.42 8.39 -2.70
C LEU A 391 -1.48 8.21 -1.19
N TRP A 392 -1.63 9.32 -0.49
CA TRP A 392 -1.87 9.36 0.94
C TRP A 392 -3.27 9.90 1.23
N PHE A 393 -4.06 9.21 2.05
CA PHE A 393 -5.43 9.58 2.35
C PHE A 393 -5.52 10.33 3.66
N ILE A 394 -6.25 11.46 3.64
CA ILE A 394 -6.44 12.34 4.80
C ILE A 394 -7.90 12.77 4.93
N GLY A 395 -8.34 12.97 6.16
CA GLY A 395 -9.62 13.58 6.50
C GLY A 395 -9.43 15.00 7.03
N LEU A 396 -10.23 15.94 6.55
CA LEU A 396 -10.25 17.33 6.93
C LEU A 396 -11.69 17.74 7.20
N LYS A 397 -12.09 17.89 8.47
CA LYS A 397 -13.48 18.16 8.84
C LYS A 397 -14.44 17.14 8.20
N ASP A 398 -15.30 17.61 7.30
CA ASP A 398 -16.33 16.86 6.57
C ASP A 398 -15.91 16.44 5.13
N ASP A 399 -14.63 16.53 4.81
CA ASP A 399 -14.07 16.14 3.52
C ASP A 399 -13.02 15.03 3.67
N PHE A 400 -12.92 14.15 2.68
CA PHE A 400 -11.90 13.12 2.59
C PHE A 400 -11.12 13.24 1.28
N TYR A 401 -9.80 13.16 1.34
CA TYR A 401 -8.90 13.44 0.22
C TYR A 401 -7.88 12.33 -0.01
N ALA A 402 -7.47 12.14 -1.29
CA ALA A 402 -6.22 11.51 -1.66
C ALA A 402 -5.23 12.60 -2.10
N ILE A 403 -4.08 12.63 -1.44
CA ILE A 403 -2.99 13.58 -1.69
C ILE A 403 -1.89 12.87 -2.46
N ASP A 404 -1.35 13.52 -3.48
CA ASP A 404 -0.16 13.04 -4.19
C ASP A 404 1.09 13.30 -3.33
N ALA A 405 1.64 12.22 -2.75
CA ALA A 405 2.80 12.28 -1.86
C ALA A 405 4.10 12.69 -2.58
N ASN A 406 4.16 12.60 -3.92
CA ASN A 406 5.32 12.97 -4.73
C ASN A 406 5.21 14.39 -5.31
N ALA A 407 4.02 15.00 -5.32
CA ALA A 407 3.83 16.36 -5.81
C ALA A 407 4.61 17.40 -4.99
N LYS A 408 5.12 18.43 -5.65
CA LYS A 408 5.84 19.52 -4.98
C LYS A 408 4.97 20.22 -3.94
N ASN A 409 3.72 20.49 -4.29
CA ASN A 409 2.73 21.12 -3.44
C ASN A 409 1.84 20.05 -2.78
N PHE A 410 1.17 20.42 -1.71
CA PHE A 410 0.18 19.58 -1.03
C PHE A 410 -1.14 19.62 -1.81
N GLU A 411 -1.24 18.79 -2.87
CA GLU A 411 -2.33 18.80 -3.83
C GLU A 411 -3.23 17.57 -3.68
N ALA A 412 -4.53 17.83 -3.58
CA ALA A 412 -5.52 16.76 -3.64
C ALA A 412 -5.74 16.33 -5.09
N VAL A 413 -5.55 15.05 -5.37
CA VAL A 413 -5.82 14.43 -6.68
C VAL A 413 -7.20 13.80 -6.76
N TRP A 414 -7.81 13.55 -5.60
CA TRP A 414 -9.16 13.04 -5.48
C TRP A 414 -9.80 13.56 -4.18
N ARG A 415 -11.12 13.76 -4.19
CA ARG A 415 -11.88 14.31 -3.06
C ARG A 415 -13.25 13.69 -2.97
N VAL A 416 -13.68 13.37 -1.76
CA VAL A 416 -15.08 13.11 -1.41
C VAL A 416 -15.56 14.30 -0.57
N PRO A 417 -16.35 15.19 -1.14
CA PRO A 417 -16.88 16.35 -0.42
C PRO A 417 -18.11 15.97 0.41
N GLU A 418 -18.36 16.73 1.48
CA GLU A 418 -19.62 16.68 2.23
C GLU A 418 -20.01 15.25 2.65
N VAL A 419 -19.06 14.56 3.31
CA VAL A 419 -19.30 13.18 3.78
C VAL A 419 -20.39 13.07 4.87
N GLY A 420 -21.05 14.18 5.20
CA GLY A 420 -22.20 14.22 6.11
C GLY A 420 -21.85 14.25 7.59
N GLY A 421 -20.57 14.32 7.93
CA GLY A 421 -20.08 14.39 9.31
C GLY A 421 -18.57 14.54 9.37
N GLU A 422 -18.01 14.73 10.57
CA GLU A 422 -16.57 14.81 10.76
C GLU A 422 -15.92 13.46 10.48
N VAL A 423 -14.82 13.45 9.71
CA VAL A 423 -14.03 12.24 9.50
C VAL A 423 -13.31 11.89 10.82
N TYR A 424 -13.67 10.74 11.39
CA TYR A 424 -13.21 10.31 12.71
C TYR A 424 -11.98 9.41 12.65
N SER A 425 -11.94 8.45 11.72
CA SER A 425 -10.81 7.55 11.51
C SER A 425 -10.71 7.11 10.05
N ALA A 426 -9.51 6.76 9.62
CA ALA A 426 -9.27 6.22 8.29
C ALA A 426 -8.22 5.11 8.34
N ILE A 427 -8.45 4.05 7.58
CA ILE A 427 -7.54 2.92 7.40
C ILE A 427 -7.42 2.60 5.92
N ARG A 428 -6.28 2.08 5.54
CA ARG A 428 -5.98 1.70 4.15
C ARG A 428 -5.26 0.35 4.10
N THR A 429 -5.63 -0.46 3.12
CA THR A 429 -4.86 -1.61 2.63
C THR A 429 -4.53 -1.41 1.15
N ASN A 430 -3.81 -2.32 0.54
CA ASN A 430 -3.53 -2.28 -0.90
C ASN A 430 -4.78 -2.44 -1.79
N LYS A 431 -5.92 -2.88 -1.24
CA LYS A 431 -7.18 -3.13 -1.98
C LYS A 431 -8.28 -2.13 -1.66
N GLN A 432 -8.19 -1.43 -0.54
CA GLN A 432 -9.30 -0.60 -0.08
C GLN A 432 -8.85 0.52 0.85
N VAL A 433 -9.63 1.60 0.87
CA VAL A 433 -9.63 2.61 1.93
C VAL A 433 -11.00 2.67 2.56
N LYS A 434 -11.03 2.65 3.88
CA LYS A 434 -12.24 2.83 4.68
C LYS A 434 -12.04 4.04 5.58
N PHE A 435 -13.08 4.83 5.73
CA PHE A 435 -13.10 5.87 6.74
C PHE A 435 -14.45 5.90 7.47
N LEU A 436 -14.39 6.30 8.71
CA LEU A 436 -15.53 6.43 9.59
C LEU A 436 -15.85 7.92 9.76
N THR A 437 -17.11 8.28 9.61
CA THR A 437 -17.59 9.65 9.89
C THR A 437 -18.52 9.67 11.08
N LEU A 438 -18.49 10.77 11.84
CA LEU A 438 -19.40 11.05 12.93
C LEU A 438 -20.25 12.26 12.57
N SER A 439 -21.56 12.09 12.57
CA SER A 439 -22.56 13.12 12.31
C SER A 439 -23.61 13.20 13.44
N ALA A 440 -24.50 14.17 13.37
CA ALA A 440 -25.64 14.23 14.27
C ALA A 440 -26.59 13.00 14.15
N LYS A 441 -26.49 12.24 13.06
CA LYS A 441 -27.27 11.02 12.81
C LYS A 441 -26.56 9.74 13.28
N GLY A 442 -25.33 9.86 13.83
CA GLY A 442 -24.51 8.73 14.26
C GLY A 442 -23.30 8.50 13.39
N PHE A 443 -22.80 7.26 13.41
CA PHE A 443 -21.60 6.85 12.68
C PHE A 443 -21.92 6.24 11.34
N GLU A 444 -21.13 6.61 10.32
CA GLU A 444 -21.16 5.97 8.99
C GLU A 444 -19.79 5.47 8.60
N THR A 445 -19.72 4.26 8.02
CA THR A 445 -18.52 3.73 7.39
C THR A 445 -18.62 3.85 5.88
N TRP A 446 -17.60 4.46 5.28
CA TRP A 446 -17.45 4.58 3.84
C TRP A 446 -16.33 3.65 3.39
N TRP A 447 -16.58 2.90 2.32
CA TRP A 447 -15.61 1.97 1.75
C TRP A 447 -15.42 2.22 0.26
N TYR A 448 -14.16 2.53 -0.11
CA TYR A 448 -13.72 2.68 -1.48
C TYR A 448 -12.73 1.57 -1.84
N GLU A 449 -12.90 0.99 -3.04
CA GLU A 449 -11.97 0.03 -3.60
C GLU A 449 -10.75 0.76 -4.18
N LEU A 450 -9.56 0.22 -3.95
CA LEU A 450 -8.32 0.70 -4.53
C LEU A 450 -7.82 -0.25 -5.63
N PRO A 451 -7.16 0.29 -6.65
CA PRO A 451 -6.81 1.71 -6.86
C PRO A 451 -7.88 2.52 -7.58
N THR A 452 -9.01 1.92 -7.95
CA THR A 452 -10.04 2.52 -8.82
C THR A 452 -10.82 3.67 -8.17
N LEU A 453 -10.74 3.82 -6.83
CA LEU A 453 -11.47 4.81 -6.04
C LEU A 453 -12.99 4.76 -6.25
N ILE A 454 -13.52 3.56 -6.47
CA ILE A 454 -14.97 3.31 -6.63
C ILE A 454 -15.58 3.08 -5.26
N LEU A 455 -16.64 3.83 -4.94
CA LEU A 455 -17.42 3.62 -3.72
C LEU A 455 -18.11 2.25 -3.80
N ARG A 456 -17.82 1.37 -2.82
CA ARG A 456 -18.41 0.03 -2.72
C ARG A 456 -19.55 -0.03 -1.73
N SER A 457 -19.42 0.67 -0.61
CA SER A 457 -20.50 0.76 0.36
C SER A 457 -20.43 2.03 1.21
N ARG A 458 -21.60 2.42 1.68
CA ARG A 458 -21.82 3.43 2.69
C ARG A 458 -22.81 2.86 3.69
N ASN A 459 -22.36 2.57 4.90
CA ASN A 459 -23.16 1.86 5.91
C ASN A 459 -23.29 2.70 7.18
N GLU A 460 -24.53 2.97 7.59
CA GLU A 460 -24.83 3.50 8.90
C GLU A 460 -24.56 2.46 9.98
N ARG A 461 -24.01 2.90 11.11
CA ARG A 461 -23.70 2.06 12.29
C ARG A 461 -24.72 2.29 13.39
N LYS A 462 -25.98 1.88 13.17
CA LYS A 462 -27.12 2.12 14.05
C LYS A 462 -26.96 1.59 15.48
N TRP A 463 -26.21 0.49 15.63
CA TRP A 463 -25.93 -0.10 16.93
C TRP A 463 -25.01 0.78 17.82
N LEU A 464 -24.30 1.75 17.25
CA LEU A 464 -23.52 2.74 18.01
C LEU A 464 -24.38 3.90 18.52
N ASP A 465 -25.51 4.18 17.90
CA ASP A 465 -26.38 5.33 18.27
C ASP A 465 -26.92 5.17 19.72
N ASN A 466 -27.19 3.94 20.14
CA ASN A 466 -27.64 3.63 21.50
C ASN A 466 -26.50 3.67 22.54
N ALA A 467 -25.25 3.73 22.08
CA ALA A 467 -24.05 3.70 22.92
C ALA A 467 -23.29 5.05 22.91
N ALA A 468 -23.81 6.08 22.23
CA ALA A 468 -23.11 7.33 21.98
C ALA A 468 -22.63 8.06 23.26
N GLU A 469 -23.33 7.89 24.37
CA GLU A 469 -22.97 8.50 25.66
C GLU A 469 -21.88 7.73 26.42
N SER A 470 -21.60 6.47 26.03
CA SER A 470 -20.72 5.56 26.76
C SER A 470 -19.47 5.17 25.99
N PHE A 471 -19.30 5.59 24.73
CA PHE A 471 -18.13 5.24 23.97
C PHE A 471 -16.98 6.23 24.14
N LEU A 472 -15.73 5.72 24.13
CA LEU A 472 -14.50 6.52 24.16
C LEU A 472 -13.81 6.56 22.81
N HIS A 473 -13.59 5.38 22.23
CA HIS A 473 -12.90 5.24 20.95
C HIS A 473 -13.52 4.15 20.10
N ILE A 474 -13.42 4.34 18.79
CA ILE A 474 -13.80 3.34 17.78
C ILE A 474 -12.76 3.27 16.68
N ALA A 475 -12.49 2.07 16.19
CA ALA A 475 -11.72 1.82 14.98
C ALA A 475 -12.32 0.68 14.18
N ASN A 476 -12.35 0.83 12.85
CA ASN A 476 -12.69 -0.25 11.94
C ASN A 476 -11.46 -1.13 11.72
N ILE A 477 -11.65 -2.47 11.74
CA ILE A 477 -10.65 -3.40 11.27
C ILE A 477 -10.73 -3.43 9.75
N SER A 478 -9.58 -3.38 9.07
CA SER A 478 -9.51 -3.13 7.61
C SER A 478 -10.11 -4.24 6.76
N GLU A 479 -10.03 -5.50 7.18
CA GLU A 479 -10.65 -6.63 6.49
C GLU A 479 -11.91 -7.10 7.23
N GLY A 480 -12.94 -7.47 6.45
CA GLY A 480 -14.25 -7.84 6.99
C GLY A 480 -15.05 -6.65 7.50
N GLY A 481 -16.09 -6.94 8.27
CA GLY A 481 -16.97 -5.96 8.92
C GLY A 481 -16.61 -5.64 10.36
N HIS A 482 -15.45 -6.12 10.82
CA HIS A 482 -15.05 -6.02 12.21
C HIS A 482 -14.76 -4.59 12.64
N SER A 483 -15.12 -4.26 13.88
CA SER A 483 -14.77 -3.01 14.53
C SER A 483 -14.48 -3.23 16.02
N VAL A 484 -13.63 -2.38 16.58
CA VAL A 484 -13.30 -2.36 18.01
C VAL A 484 -13.84 -1.06 18.59
N VAL A 485 -14.64 -1.14 19.63
CA VAL A 485 -15.21 -0.01 20.33
C VAL A 485 -14.83 -0.07 21.78
N ILE A 486 -14.16 0.99 22.28
CA ILE A 486 -13.85 1.14 23.70
C ILE A 486 -14.99 1.88 24.35
N MET A 487 -15.58 1.28 25.36
CA MET A 487 -16.74 1.74 26.09
C MET A 487 -16.40 2.01 27.54
N GLN A 488 -17.19 2.86 28.17
CA GLN A 488 -17.16 3.07 29.62
C GLN A 488 -18.55 2.83 30.21
N GLU A 489 -18.59 2.32 31.44
CA GLU A 489 -19.80 2.05 32.19
C GLU A 489 -19.59 2.49 33.65
N GLN A 490 -20.51 3.26 34.21
CA GLN A 490 -20.44 3.65 35.61
C GLN A 490 -20.80 2.44 36.49
N ILE A 491 -19.96 2.15 37.47
CA ILE A 491 -20.24 1.07 38.42
C ILE A 491 -21.40 1.49 39.30
N GLN A 492 -22.42 0.61 39.42
CA GLN A 492 -23.60 0.88 40.26
C GLN A 492 -23.16 1.19 41.70
N GLU A 493 -23.74 2.27 42.28
CA GLU A 493 -23.44 2.71 43.64
C GLU A 493 -22.01 3.23 43.89
N SER A 494 -21.21 3.45 42.84
CA SER A 494 -19.84 4.00 42.91
C SER A 494 -19.69 5.22 41.98
N THR A 495 -18.70 6.05 42.27
CA THR A 495 -18.24 7.10 41.34
C THR A 495 -17.27 6.57 40.30
N ASP A 496 -16.88 5.30 40.40
CA ASP A 496 -15.86 4.70 39.58
C ASP A 496 -16.40 4.21 38.23
N TRP A 497 -15.53 4.18 37.23
CA TRP A 497 -15.84 3.76 35.88
C TRP A 497 -15.19 2.42 35.58
N ARG A 498 -15.94 1.54 34.92
CA ARG A 498 -15.42 0.31 34.31
C ARG A 498 -15.26 0.55 32.82
N PHE A 499 -14.15 0.09 32.28
CA PHE A 499 -13.84 0.17 30.86
C PHE A 499 -13.83 -1.21 30.23
N TYR A 500 -14.33 -1.30 29.01
CA TYR A 500 -14.33 -2.54 28.24
C TYR A 500 -14.22 -2.30 26.74
N ALA A 501 -13.69 -3.28 26.00
CA ALA A 501 -13.68 -3.27 24.54
C ALA A 501 -14.75 -4.23 24.02
N ASN A 502 -15.59 -3.75 23.14
CA ASN A 502 -16.51 -4.57 22.36
C ASN A 502 -15.92 -4.77 20.96
N ILE A 503 -15.82 -6.02 20.54
CA ILE A 503 -15.38 -6.41 19.21
C ILE A 503 -16.60 -6.90 18.45
N PHE A 504 -16.92 -6.25 17.34
CA PHE A 504 -18.08 -6.54 16.52
C PHE A 504 -17.67 -7.10 15.16
N ASP A 505 -18.50 -7.98 14.62
CA ASP A 505 -18.53 -8.35 13.21
C ASP A 505 -19.83 -7.80 12.61
N TYR A 506 -19.71 -6.77 11.77
CA TYR A 506 -20.83 -5.93 11.33
C TYR A 506 -21.63 -5.39 12.53
N GLU A 507 -22.82 -5.89 12.79
CA GLU A 507 -23.70 -5.49 13.89
C GLU A 507 -23.70 -6.49 15.06
N HIS A 508 -23.01 -7.63 14.91
CA HIS A 508 -22.98 -8.69 15.93
C HIS A 508 -21.81 -8.53 16.87
N LEU A 509 -22.09 -8.48 18.17
CA LEU A 509 -21.05 -8.50 19.20
C LEU A 509 -20.39 -9.87 19.23
N CYS A 510 -19.12 -9.94 18.81
CA CYS A 510 -18.32 -11.15 18.85
C CYS A 510 -17.77 -11.41 20.25
N ARG A 511 -17.27 -10.36 20.89
CA ARG A 511 -16.65 -10.48 22.22
C ARG A 511 -16.67 -9.15 22.96
N ARG A 512 -16.86 -9.22 24.29
CA ARG A 512 -16.56 -8.17 25.26
C ARG A 512 -15.29 -8.54 26.01
N PHE A 513 -14.39 -7.58 26.14
CA PHE A 513 -13.16 -7.68 26.93
C PHE A 513 -13.17 -6.60 27.99
N ASP A 514 -13.17 -6.97 29.27
CA ASP A 514 -13.13 -6.03 30.41
C ASP A 514 -11.67 -5.70 30.76
N PHE A 515 -11.35 -4.41 30.86
CA PHE A 515 -10.04 -3.94 31.28
C PHE A 515 -9.92 -3.91 32.82
N PRO A 516 -8.67 -3.94 33.34
CA PRO A 516 -8.43 -3.76 34.79
C PRO A 516 -9.07 -2.47 35.32
N LEU A 517 -9.54 -2.51 36.57
CA LEU A 517 -10.25 -1.39 37.20
C LEU A 517 -9.35 -0.15 37.44
N ASP A 518 -8.04 -0.33 37.47
CA ASP A 518 -7.06 0.75 37.59
C ASP A 518 -6.74 1.44 36.27
N THR A 519 -7.41 1.07 35.18
CA THR A 519 -7.28 1.69 33.87
C THR A 519 -7.87 3.11 33.90
N VAL A 520 -7.10 4.12 33.46
CA VAL A 520 -7.50 5.54 33.51
C VAL A 520 -7.69 6.16 32.12
N ARG A 521 -7.04 5.65 31.08
CA ARG A 521 -7.16 6.17 29.72
C ARG A 521 -6.72 5.16 28.66
N PHE A 522 -7.04 5.48 27.39
CA PHE A 522 -6.70 4.69 26.23
C PHE A 522 -6.08 5.53 25.12
N ASN A 523 -5.31 4.88 24.25
CA ASN A 523 -5.10 5.39 22.91
C ASN A 523 -6.26 4.96 22.00
N ARG A 524 -6.43 5.70 20.89
CA ARG A 524 -7.30 5.19 19.81
C ARG A 524 -6.73 3.85 19.33
N PRO A 525 -7.57 2.80 19.17
CA PRO A 525 -7.10 1.51 18.72
C PRO A 525 -6.44 1.60 17.34
N ASP A 526 -5.31 0.94 17.16
CA ASP A 526 -4.69 0.74 15.86
C ASP A 526 -5.15 -0.59 15.27
N THR A 527 -5.38 -0.61 13.97
CA THR A 527 -5.92 -1.79 13.28
C THR A 527 -5.16 -2.10 11.99
N PHE A 528 -5.01 -3.38 11.69
CA PHE A 528 -4.38 -3.84 10.45
C PHE A 528 -4.95 -5.19 10.04
N THR A 529 -5.44 -5.30 8.80
CA THR A 529 -6.08 -6.50 8.25
C THR A 529 -7.15 -7.08 9.19
N GLN A 530 -6.84 -8.14 9.93
CA GLN A 530 -7.72 -8.82 10.89
C GLN A 530 -7.26 -8.62 12.35
N TYR A 531 -6.34 -7.70 12.59
CA TYR A 531 -5.75 -7.47 13.91
C TYR A 531 -6.11 -6.08 14.44
N ALA A 532 -6.20 -5.99 15.75
CA ALA A 532 -6.37 -4.73 16.46
C ALA A 532 -5.50 -4.71 17.71
N VAL A 533 -4.89 -3.58 18.01
CA VAL A 533 -4.20 -3.34 19.28
C VAL A 533 -4.88 -2.22 20.03
N VAL A 534 -5.12 -2.44 21.31
CA VAL A 534 -5.67 -1.46 22.25
C VAL A 534 -4.63 -1.19 23.32
N VAL A 535 -4.25 0.06 23.49
CA VAL A 535 -3.31 0.51 24.54
C VAL A 535 -4.12 1.11 25.67
N ALA A 536 -4.08 0.45 26.83
CA ALA A 536 -4.69 0.90 28.08
C ALA A 536 -3.62 1.38 29.05
N TYR A 537 -3.88 2.44 29.78
CA TYR A 537 -2.96 3.04 30.76
C TYR A 537 -3.52 2.96 32.16
N SER A 538 -2.69 2.55 33.10
CA SER A 538 -2.87 2.76 34.53
C SER A 538 -1.85 3.82 35.05
N GLU A 539 -1.89 4.14 36.33
CA GLU A 539 -0.92 5.04 36.94
C GLU A 539 0.53 4.50 36.88
N GLN A 540 0.68 3.18 36.84
CA GLN A 540 1.98 2.52 36.95
C GLN A 540 2.53 2.04 35.60
N GLN A 541 1.67 1.76 34.61
CA GLN A 541 2.09 1.13 33.35
C GLN A 541 1.13 1.41 32.21
N ALA A 542 1.63 1.20 30.98
CA ALA A 542 0.81 1.00 29.80
C ALA A 542 0.73 -0.49 29.48
N THR A 543 -0.41 -0.95 29.03
CA THR A 543 -0.63 -2.34 28.61
C THR A 543 -1.22 -2.37 27.22
N ASP A 544 -0.56 -3.08 26.31
CA ASP A 544 -0.97 -3.24 24.92
C ASP A 544 -1.64 -4.61 24.76
N TYR A 545 -2.92 -4.61 24.40
CA TYR A 545 -3.69 -5.82 24.15
C TYR A 545 -3.84 -6.03 22.64
N LEU A 546 -3.27 -7.13 22.12
CA LEU A 546 -3.39 -7.50 20.71
C LEU A 546 -4.52 -8.53 20.54
N PHE A 547 -5.49 -8.19 19.68
CA PHE A 547 -6.64 -9.03 19.37
C PHE A 547 -6.65 -9.45 17.90
N PHE A 548 -7.18 -10.64 17.63
CA PHE A 548 -7.64 -11.05 16.31
C PHE A 548 -9.09 -10.58 16.07
N GLY A 549 -9.53 -10.45 14.82
CA GLY A 549 -10.86 -9.92 14.47
C GLY A 549 -12.05 -10.67 15.08
N SER A 550 -11.87 -11.95 15.41
CA SER A 550 -12.88 -12.74 16.17
C SER A 550 -12.95 -12.39 17.67
N GLY A 551 -12.11 -11.46 18.16
CA GLY A 551 -12.02 -11.07 19.56
C GLY A 551 -11.07 -11.93 20.40
N ASN A 552 -10.37 -12.89 19.81
CA ASN A 552 -9.38 -13.69 20.54
C ASN A 552 -8.14 -12.84 20.83
N GLN A 553 -7.78 -12.74 22.11
CA GLN A 553 -6.55 -12.10 22.54
C GLN A 553 -5.34 -12.96 22.15
N ILE A 554 -4.36 -12.35 21.49
CA ILE A 554 -3.17 -13.04 20.97
C ILE A 554 -1.95 -12.75 21.85
N ALA A 555 -1.80 -11.49 22.26
CA ALA A 555 -0.66 -11.07 23.05
C ALA A 555 -1.01 -9.91 23.98
N THR A 556 -0.24 -9.80 25.07
CA THR A 556 -0.27 -8.69 26.02
C THR A 556 1.14 -8.24 26.33
N PHE A 557 1.37 -6.93 26.29
CA PHE A 557 2.65 -6.32 26.61
C PHE A 557 2.46 -5.31 27.74
N HIS A 558 3.10 -5.53 28.88
CA HIS A 558 3.06 -4.64 30.04
C HIS A 558 4.33 -3.78 30.07
N LEU A 559 4.18 -2.48 29.87
CA LEU A 559 5.28 -1.52 29.80
C LEU A 559 5.29 -0.67 31.07
N VAL A 560 6.06 -1.10 32.06
CA VAL A 560 6.14 -0.41 33.38
C VAL A 560 6.65 1.01 33.19
N LYS A 561 5.99 1.99 33.85
CA LYS A 561 6.27 3.44 33.80
C LYS A 561 6.12 4.13 32.44
N ALA A 562 5.68 3.46 31.38
CA ALA A 562 5.35 4.12 30.13
C ALA A 562 4.13 5.03 30.29
N ARG A 563 4.23 6.27 29.82
CA ARG A 563 3.15 7.26 29.79
C ARG A 563 2.60 7.46 28.38
N ASN A 564 3.41 7.25 27.37
CA ASN A 564 3.01 7.33 25.97
C ASN A 564 3.58 6.13 25.21
N VAL A 565 2.69 5.38 24.59
CA VAL A 565 3.03 4.24 23.73
C VAL A 565 2.55 4.53 22.33
N SER A 566 3.36 4.21 21.35
CA SER A 566 2.99 4.19 19.94
C SER A 566 3.07 2.77 19.43
N THR A 567 2.01 2.34 18.77
CA THR A 567 1.91 1.05 18.10
C THR A 567 1.85 1.24 16.60
N LYS A 568 2.41 0.31 15.85
CA LYS A 568 2.37 0.36 14.39
C LYS A 568 2.44 -1.04 13.80
N PHE A 569 1.48 -1.34 12.94
CA PHE A 569 1.50 -2.56 12.16
C PHE A 569 2.31 -2.41 10.87
N ASN A 570 3.00 -3.47 10.52
CA ASN A 570 3.53 -3.78 9.20
C ASN A 570 2.96 -5.16 8.82
N GLU A 571 3.18 -5.65 7.59
CA GLU A 571 2.59 -6.90 7.07
C GLU A 571 2.62 -8.09 8.05
N ASN A 572 3.72 -8.26 8.79
CA ASN A 572 3.92 -9.38 9.71
C ASN A 572 4.21 -8.97 11.16
N TYR A 573 4.47 -7.69 11.40
CA TYR A 573 5.01 -7.23 12.67
C TYR A 573 4.16 -6.13 13.30
N LEU A 574 4.01 -6.23 14.62
CA LEU A 574 3.59 -5.14 15.49
C LEU A 574 4.83 -4.51 16.09
N THR A 575 5.09 -3.26 15.79
CA THR A 575 6.12 -2.45 16.44
C THR A 575 5.48 -1.66 17.57
N ILE A 576 6.00 -1.79 18.77
CA ILE A 576 5.60 -1.07 19.98
C ILE A 576 6.78 -0.21 20.39
N SER A 577 6.54 1.06 20.65
CA SER A 577 7.56 1.97 21.19
C SER A 577 6.98 2.89 22.25
N ASP A 578 7.80 3.33 23.19
CA ASP A 578 7.34 4.16 24.30
C ASP A 578 8.28 5.32 24.63
N ASP A 579 7.77 6.22 25.47
CA ASP A 579 8.51 7.38 25.96
C ASP A 579 9.65 7.03 26.96
N CYS A 580 9.76 5.77 27.37
CA CYS A 580 10.89 5.24 28.13
C CYS A 580 12.05 4.73 27.25
N GLY A 581 11.99 4.91 25.92
CA GLY A 581 13.05 4.55 24.99
C GLY A 581 13.09 3.06 24.63
N ARG A 582 11.98 2.34 24.78
CA ARG A 582 11.89 0.91 24.50
C ARG A 582 11.25 0.69 23.13
N ILE A 583 11.74 -0.32 22.39
CA ILE A 583 11.20 -0.72 21.08
C ILE A 583 11.07 -2.24 21.06
N LEU A 584 9.85 -2.72 20.86
CA LEU A 584 9.55 -4.14 20.69
C LEU A 584 9.07 -4.38 19.28
N ILE A 585 9.54 -5.44 18.63
CA ILE A 585 8.99 -5.92 17.35
C ILE A 585 8.49 -7.34 17.57
N TYR A 586 7.18 -7.49 17.46
CA TYR A 586 6.47 -8.75 17.65
C TYR A 586 5.92 -9.27 16.33
N ASP A 587 6.33 -10.47 15.97
CA ASP A 587 5.78 -11.22 14.83
C ASP A 587 4.47 -11.88 15.28
N PHE A 588 3.34 -11.28 14.88
CA PHE A 588 2.03 -11.75 15.31
C PHE A 588 1.55 -12.98 14.54
N GLN A 589 2.16 -13.31 13.40
CA GLN A 589 1.86 -14.54 12.68
C GLN A 589 2.57 -15.74 13.31
N ASN A 590 3.85 -15.60 13.62
CA ASN A 590 4.63 -16.66 14.27
C ASN A 590 4.60 -16.62 15.81
N ARG A 591 4.00 -15.58 16.40
CA ARG A 591 3.88 -15.32 17.84
C ARG A 591 5.22 -15.28 18.57
N ILE A 592 6.19 -14.58 17.98
CA ILE A 592 7.57 -14.49 18.48
C ILE A 592 7.97 -13.03 18.63
N LEU A 593 8.59 -12.70 19.77
CA LEU A 593 9.26 -11.43 19.93
C LEU A 593 10.58 -11.46 19.14
N GLN A 594 10.64 -10.67 18.07
CA GLN A 594 11.79 -10.61 17.17
C GLN A 594 12.90 -9.71 17.71
N GLN A 595 12.52 -8.59 18.31
CA GLN A 595 13.47 -7.60 18.81
C GLN A 595 12.95 -6.94 20.09
N ASN A 596 13.89 -6.67 21.01
CA ASN A 596 13.69 -5.87 22.21
C ASN A 596 14.90 -4.94 22.33
N LEU A 597 14.71 -3.68 21.96
CA LEU A 597 15.79 -2.69 21.92
C LEU A 597 15.52 -1.53 22.87
N ARG A 598 16.60 -0.86 23.26
CA ARG A 598 16.60 0.34 24.10
C ARG A 598 17.41 1.43 23.41
N LEU A 599 16.88 2.64 23.30
CA LEU A 599 17.53 3.77 22.63
C LEU A 599 17.92 4.87 23.62
#